data_e597e9eb2c9034cb3c1dbdf54370b63d
#
_entry.id   e597e9eb2c9034cb3c1dbdf54370b63d
#
_cell.length_a   1.000
_cell.length_b   1.000
_cell.length_c   1.000
_cell.angle_alpha   90.00
_cell.angle_beta   90.00
_cell.angle_gamma   90.00
#
_symmetry.space_group_name_H-M   'P 1'
#
loop_
_entity.id
_entity.type
_entity.pdbx_description
1 polymer ?
#
loop_
_entity_poly.entity_id
_entity_poly.type
_entity_poly.pdbx_seq_one_letter_code
_entity_poly.pdbx_strand_id
1 'polypeptide(L)'
;MRKLLLIICLLLAACEGDMPASNSTAPTAIIFPTMTPGRVIRGPLPTVVALPLDGGNLSNPATAIALANLPTPTPNYQACPAVNPETVLNENRPSNPREIDDVLLRFLNDGGSAQALEIAVRERWGILGEDGFVRGDLDLTGEGTPEIVLSYDAPQEGGTLLIFGCADGRYLTRYQTALGGDAPPMLINTGDMNVDGRPDLLFAARVCEESCQYVSQLVTWDAPRGRFINLLSGEITSDELPTVEDLDADRVGEIVVRLSNPGTAETGPLRTGFTMYDWNGAVYTRSVTQLNPPRFRIQVVQQADAALASGNTAEAISLYELALNDPSLENWHNDDQPVLQSYTQYRLLLAYSDIEDPRRIELHASILQAYPDPATAPVYAELAKTFWNALQVTNNLHSACLEVQDIITARPEALALLNRYGNRSPTYTAANVCPF
;
A
#
# COMPACT_ATOMS: atom_id res chain seq x y z
N MET A 1 -60.04 8.73 -4.96
CA MET A 1 -60.96 8.76 -3.81
C MET A 1 -60.16 8.58 -2.56
N ARG A 2 -59.94 9.71 -1.92
CA ARG A 2 -60.43 10.15 -0.59
C ARG A 2 -59.97 9.25 0.55
N LYS A 3 -59.00 9.83 1.31
CA LYS A 3 -59.07 10.19 2.77
C LYS A 3 -58.97 9.01 3.74
N LEU A 4 -57.93 8.99 4.65
CA LEU A 4 -58.13 9.59 5.99
C LEU A 4 -56.80 9.74 6.74
N LEU A 5 -56.58 10.96 7.18
CA LEU A 5 -55.66 11.36 8.25
C LEU A 5 -56.19 10.83 9.58
N LEU A 6 -55.33 10.44 10.52
CA LEU A 6 -55.57 10.63 11.97
C LEU A 6 -54.28 10.92 12.73
N ILE A 7 -54.25 12.10 13.30
CA ILE A 7 -53.35 12.67 14.26
C ILE A 7 -53.77 12.14 15.65
N ILE A 8 -52.83 11.70 16.49
CA ILE A 8 -53.00 11.75 17.96
C ILE A 8 -51.70 12.24 18.59
N CYS A 9 -51.77 13.40 19.20
CA CYS A 9 -50.80 14.04 20.07
C CYS A 9 -50.99 13.64 21.54
N LEU A 10 -49.88 13.70 22.30
CA LEU A 10 -49.74 14.03 23.73
C LEU A 10 -50.11 12.96 24.77
N LEU A 11 -49.08 12.56 25.56
CA LEU A 11 -49.07 12.85 27.01
C LEU A 11 -47.67 12.68 27.60
N LEU A 12 -47.16 13.78 28.14
CA LEU A 12 -45.99 13.86 29.02
C LEU A 12 -46.38 13.29 30.40
N ALA A 13 -45.54 12.38 30.93
CA ALA A 13 -45.48 12.14 32.36
C ALA A 13 -44.00 11.96 32.76
N ALA A 14 -43.52 12.92 33.52
CA ALA A 14 -42.24 12.87 34.20
C ALA A 14 -42.29 11.83 35.32
N CYS A 15 -41.28 10.98 35.39
CA CYS A 15 -40.88 10.25 36.58
C CYS A 15 -39.41 10.52 36.82
N GLU A 16 -39.10 11.35 37.79
CA GLU A 16 -37.80 11.43 38.45
C GLU A 16 -37.59 10.11 39.20
N GLY A 17 -36.57 9.36 38.79
CA GLY A 17 -36.09 8.20 39.51
C GLY A 17 -34.60 8.34 39.71
N ASP A 18 -34.17 8.48 40.95
CA ASP A 18 -32.78 8.49 41.40
C ASP A 18 -32.02 7.27 40.85
N MET A 19 -30.99 7.53 40.05
CA MET A 19 -30.02 6.51 39.68
C MET A 19 -28.85 6.56 40.67
N PRO A 20 -28.45 5.43 41.22
CA PRO A 20 -27.23 5.32 42.03
C PRO A 20 -26.00 5.54 41.15
N ALA A 21 -25.06 6.33 41.62
CA ALA A 21 -23.79 6.62 41.00
C ALA A 21 -23.03 5.30 40.70
N SER A 22 -22.90 4.94 39.45
CA SER A 22 -21.99 3.85 39.01
C SER A 22 -20.56 4.40 39.03
N ASN A 23 -19.72 3.81 39.88
CA ASN A 23 -18.28 3.99 39.83
C ASN A 23 -17.75 3.46 38.46
N SER A 24 -17.57 4.38 37.53
CA SER A 24 -16.83 4.14 36.30
C SER A 24 -15.34 4.06 36.64
N THR A 25 -14.82 2.87 36.84
CA THR A 25 -13.38 2.64 36.76
C THR A 25 -12.96 2.86 35.31
N ALA A 26 -12.17 3.90 35.06
CA ALA A 26 -11.57 4.15 33.77
C ALA A 26 -10.77 2.91 33.32
N PRO A 27 -10.85 2.51 32.05
CA PRO A 27 -10.05 1.40 31.55
C PRO A 27 -8.57 1.73 31.73
N THR A 28 -7.85 0.79 32.37
CA THR A 28 -6.39 0.87 32.55
C THR A 28 -5.77 0.92 31.16
N ALA A 29 -5.07 1.99 30.86
CA ALA A 29 -4.32 2.13 29.62
C ALA A 29 -3.30 0.99 29.55
N ILE A 30 -3.38 0.18 28.49
CA ILE A 30 -2.36 -0.82 28.17
C ILE A 30 -1.12 -0.02 27.74
N ILE A 31 -0.14 0.05 28.63
CA ILE A 31 1.17 0.63 28.33
C ILE A 31 1.90 -0.39 27.45
N PHE A 32 1.99 -0.10 26.17
CA PHE A 32 2.92 -0.79 25.29
C PHE A 32 4.35 -0.58 25.81
N PRO A 33 5.22 -1.61 25.84
CA PRO A 33 6.60 -1.42 26.23
C PRO A 33 7.25 -0.42 25.28
N THR A 34 7.61 0.73 25.83
CA THR A 34 8.43 1.72 25.14
C THR A 34 9.76 1.03 24.79
N MET A 35 10.07 0.93 23.49
CA MET A 35 11.41 0.51 23.08
C MET A 35 12.41 1.46 23.72
N THR A 36 13.23 0.94 24.60
CA THR A 36 14.34 1.67 25.20
C THR A 36 15.30 2.05 24.06
N PRO A 37 15.58 3.34 23.82
CA PRO A 37 16.54 3.72 22.79
C PRO A 37 17.87 3.05 23.11
N GLY A 38 18.41 2.31 22.15
CA GLY A 38 19.72 1.70 22.26
C GLY A 38 20.74 2.76 22.65
N ARG A 39 21.60 2.42 23.63
CA ARG A 39 22.66 3.28 24.15
C ARG A 39 23.55 3.74 23.01
N VAL A 40 23.41 5.01 22.59
CA VAL A 40 24.31 5.64 21.62
C VAL A 40 25.68 5.70 22.24
N ILE A 41 26.61 4.85 21.79
CA ILE A 41 28.03 4.95 22.09
C ILE A 41 28.54 6.14 21.30
N ARG A 42 28.74 7.28 21.98
CA ARG A 42 29.44 8.43 21.39
C ARG A 42 30.91 8.09 21.30
N GLY A 43 31.32 7.58 20.12
CA GLY A 43 32.73 7.61 19.73
C GLY A 43 33.16 9.05 19.37
N PRO A 44 34.46 9.37 19.37
CA PRO A 44 34.94 10.68 18.93
C PRO A 44 34.48 10.91 17.47
N LEU A 45 33.97 12.12 17.21
CA LEU A 45 33.55 12.55 15.86
C LEU A 45 34.73 12.34 14.89
N PRO A 46 34.55 11.64 13.77
CA PRO A 46 35.59 11.55 12.77
C PRO A 46 35.87 12.94 12.21
N THR A 47 37.14 13.27 12.13
CA THR A 47 37.64 14.51 11.50
C THR A 47 37.19 14.46 10.02
N VAL A 48 36.42 15.43 9.61
CA VAL A 48 35.95 15.55 8.22
C VAL A 48 37.16 15.86 7.33
N VAL A 49 37.64 14.86 6.62
CA VAL A 49 38.58 15.07 5.50
C VAL A 49 37.73 15.46 4.31
N ALA A 50 37.90 16.70 3.82
CA ALA A 50 37.28 17.14 2.59
C ALA A 50 37.79 16.25 1.44
N LEU A 51 36.94 15.38 0.92
CA LEU A 51 37.20 14.61 -0.29
C LEU A 51 36.88 15.49 -1.50
N PRO A 52 37.66 15.36 -2.61
CA PRO A 52 37.40 16.11 -3.82
C PRO A 52 36.04 15.71 -4.42
N LEU A 53 35.36 16.71 -4.98
CA LEU A 53 34.07 16.61 -5.68
C LEU A 53 34.22 15.84 -7.01
N ASP A 54 34.39 14.53 -6.92
CA ASP A 54 34.24 13.63 -8.06
C ASP A 54 33.09 12.67 -7.75
N GLY A 55 31.95 12.92 -8.35
CA GLY A 55 30.87 11.95 -8.61
C GLY A 55 30.40 11.12 -7.42
N GLY A 56 30.37 11.66 -6.20
CA GLY A 56 30.13 10.88 -5.01
C GLY A 56 28.87 11.28 -4.25
N ASN A 57 28.09 10.31 -4.00
CA ASN A 57 27.24 10.08 -2.85
C ASN A 57 26.74 11.35 -2.12
N LEU A 58 25.59 11.84 -2.51
CA LEU A 58 24.82 12.90 -1.84
C LEU A 58 24.18 12.44 -0.51
N SER A 59 24.50 11.26 -0.03
CA SER A 59 23.98 10.67 1.22
C SER A 59 24.51 11.32 2.51
N ASN A 60 25.17 12.47 2.41
CA ASN A 60 25.54 13.25 3.60
C ASN A 60 24.46 14.32 3.87
N PRO A 61 23.75 14.25 5.01
CA PRO A 61 22.70 15.22 5.35
C PRO A 61 23.19 16.67 5.32
N ALA A 62 24.48 16.92 5.65
CA ALA A 62 25.07 18.25 5.59
C ALA A 62 25.18 18.77 4.15
N THR A 63 25.43 17.90 3.18
CA THR A 63 25.51 18.28 1.75
C THR A 63 24.12 18.55 1.20
N ALA A 64 23.11 17.72 1.56
CA ALA A 64 21.73 17.92 1.21
C ALA A 64 21.17 19.25 1.75
N ILE A 65 21.44 19.58 3.02
CA ILE A 65 21.06 20.86 3.64
C ILE A 65 21.74 22.05 2.94
N ALA A 66 23.02 21.91 2.53
CA ALA A 66 23.73 22.98 1.82
C ALA A 66 23.12 23.21 0.43
N LEU A 67 22.73 22.15 -0.28
CA LEU A 67 22.07 22.24 -1.61
C LEU A 67 20.67 22.84 -1.51
N ALA A 68 19.88 22.43 -0.52
CA ALA A 68 18.52 22.96 -0.29
C ALA A 68 18.50 24.46 0.07
N ASN A 69 19.61 25.02 0.55
CA ASN A 69 19.75 26.45 0.85
C ASN A 69 20.40 27.28 -0.28
N LEU A 70 20.69 26.66 -1.44
CA LEU A 70 21.11 27.43 -2.61
C LEU A 70 19.97 28.33 -3.08
N PRO A 71 20.27 29.58 -3.47
CA PRO A 71 19.23 30.44 -4.04
C PRO A 71 18.68 29.79 -5.31
N THR A 72 17.36 29.67 -5.40
CA THR A 72 16.70 29.22 -6.62
C THR A 72 17.17 30.11 -7.77
N PRO A 73 17.67 29.56 -8.89
CA PRO A 73 18.11 30.35 -10.02
C PRO A 73 16.96 31.21 -10.54
N THR A 74 17.25 32.45 -10.90
CA THR A 74 16.26 33.34 -11.51
C THR A 74 15.92 32.79 -12.90
N PRO A 75 14.64 32.55 -13.22
CA PRO A 75 14.23 32.00 -14.51
C PRO A 75 14.81 32.80 -15.69
N ASN A 76 15.46 32.10 -16.61
CA ASN A 76 16.03 32.69 -17.81
C ASN A 76 15.16 32.41 -19.05
N TYR A 77 14.06 33.12 -19.16
CA TYR A 77 13.13 32.97 -20.29
C TYR A 77 13.72 33.35 -21.68
N GLN A 78 14.94 33.87 -21.70
CA GLN A 78 15.62 34.20 -22.97
C GLN A 78 16.35 33.01 -23.59
N ALA A 79 16.51 31.90 -22.84
CA ALA A 79 17.13 30.68 -23.35
C ALA A 79 16.25 29.91 -24.35
N CYS A 80 14.97 30.18 -24.35
CA CYS A 80 13.96 29.60 -25.25
C CYS A 80 13.56 30.56 -26.35
N PRO A 81 12.85 30.10 -27.39
CA PRO A 81 12.21 30.98 -28.38
C PRO A 81 11.33 32.03 -27.68
N ALA A 82 11.40 33.28 -28.16
CA ALA A 82 10.58 34.34 -27.60
C ALA A 82 9.09 34.04 -27.83
N VAL A 83 8.28 34.19 -26.77
CA VAL A 83 6.83 33.99 -26.88
C VAL A 83 6.22 35.02 -27.81
N ASN A 84 5.51 34.55 -28.81
CA ASN A 84 4.74 35.39 -29.74
C ASN A 84 3.24 35.18 -29.43
N PRO A 85 2.53 36.19 -28.89
CA PRO A 85 1.10 36.08 -28.56
C PRO A 85 0.18 35.77 -29.75
N GLU A 86 0.65 36.01 -30.97
CA GLU A 86 -0.10 35.73 -32.20
C GLU A 86 0.02 34.25 -32.63
N THR A 87 0.93 33.49 -32.02
CA THR A 87 1.14 32.07 -32.37
C THR A 87 0.01 31.24 -31.82
N VAL A 88 -0.76 30.62 -32.71
CA VAL A 88 -1.91 29.78 -32.40
C VAL A 88 -1.72 28.39 -32.99
N LEU A 89 -1.96 27.35 -32.19
CA LEU A 89 -1.96 25.96 -32.67
C LEU A 89 -3.23 25.69 -33.49
N ASN A 90 -3.11 25.86 -34.81
CA ASN A 90 -4.23 25.74 -35.75
C ASN A 90 -4.38 24.36 -36.37
N GLU A 91 -3.41 23.48 -36.21
CA GLU A 91 -3.42 22.14 -36.77
C GLU A 91 -4.51 21.25 -36.09
N ASN A 92 -5.09 20.33 -36.85
CA ASN A 92 -5.97 19.33 -36.29
C ASN A 92 -5.16 18.33 -35.48
N ARG A 93 -5.81 17.70 -34.48
CA ARG A 93 -5.17 16.66 -33.70
C ARG A 93 -4.69 15.51 -34.59
N PRO A 94 -3.40 15.18 -34.58
CA PRO A 94 -2.89 13.99 -35.27
C PRO A 94 -3.48 12.70 -34.67
N SER A 95 -3.59 11.67 -35.50
CA SER A 95 -4.01 10.35 -35.05
C SER A 95 -2.86 9.47 -34.54
N ASN A 96 -1.63 9.85 -34.92
CA ASN A 96 -0.41 9.15 -34.51
C ASN A 96 0.27 9.91 -33.36
N PRO A 97 0.57 9.27 -32.22
CA PRO A 97 1.22 9.92 -31.08
C PRO A 97 2.54 10.64 -31.44
N ARG A 98 3.36 10.07 -32.31
CA ARG A 98 4.62 10.69 -32.73
C ARG A 98 4.42 12.00 -33.49
N GLU A 99 3.36 12.09 -34.27
CA GLU A 99 3.00 13.33 -34.99
C GLU A 99 2.50 14.39 -34.01
N ILE A 100 1.90 14.01 -32.89
CA ILE A 100 1.51 14.94 -31.83
C ILE A 100 2.73 15.66 -31.29
N ASP A 101 3.78 14.93 -30.92
CA ASP A 101 5.04 15.51 -30.42
C ASP A 101 5.65 16.51 -31.44
N ASP A 102 5.75 16.12 -32.71
CA ASP A 102 6.28 16.95 -33.78
C ASP A 102 5.46 18.26 -33.97
N VAL A 103 4.13 18.21 -33.91
CA VAL A 103 3.24 19.36 -34.01
C VAL A 103 3.43 20.30 -32.82
N LEU A 104 3.49 19.76 -31.62
CA LEU A 104 3.67 20.53 -30.39
C LEU A 104 5.04 21.22 -30.37
N LEU A 105 6.10 20.51 -30.76
CA LEU A 105 7.44 21.08 -30.87
C LEU A 105 7.51 22.21 -31.90
N ARG A 106 6.89 22.06 -33.06
CA ARG A 106 6.81 23.17 -34.04
C ARG A 106 6.11 24.37 -33.45
N PHE A 107 4.93 24.16 -32.84
CA PHE A 107 4.17 25.24 -32.22
C PHE A 107 5.00 26.01 -31.16
N LEU A 108 5.69 25.27 -30.24
CA LEU A 108 6.54 25.89 -29.22
C LEU A 108 7.74 26.63 -29.83
N ASN A 109 8.36 26.07 -30.87
CA ASN A 109 9.49 26.70 -31.57
C ASN A 109 9.11 27.91 -32.41
N ASP A 110 7.85 28.02 -32.85
CA ASP A 110 7.30 29.19 -33.51
C ASP A 110 6.87 30.30 -32.52
N GLY A 111 7.18 30.12 -31.24
CA GLY A 111 6.89 31.07 -30.16
C GLY A 111 5.57 30.83 -29.43
N GLY A 112 5.01 29.65 -29.51
CA GLY A 112 3.84 29.26 -28.73
C GLY A 112 4.14 29.24 -27.23
N SER A 113 3.19 29.70 -26.40
CA SER A 113 3.29 29.65 -24.93
C SER A 113 2.64 28.41 -24.35
N ALA A 114 3.03 28.03 -23.11
CA ALA A 114 2.38 26.94 -22.36
C ALA A 114 0.86 27.18 -22.18
N GLN A 115 0.45 28.42 -21.93
CA GLN A 115 -0.96 28.77 -21.81
C GLN A 115 -1.73 28.61 -23.14
N ALA A 116 -1.16 29.06 -24.25
CA ALA A 116 -1.77 28.90 -25.58
C ALA A 116 -1.82 27.42 -25.98
N LEU A 117 -0.80 26.63 -25.58
CA LEU A 117 -0.77 25.19 -25.74
C LEU A 117 -1.91 24.55 -24.97
N GLU A 118 -2.08 24.86 -23.66
CA GLU A 118 -3.14 24.31 -22.83
C GLU A 118 -4.53 24.55 -23.43
N ILE A 119 -4.82 25.79 -23.85
CA ILE A 119 -6.09 26.15 -24.49
C ILE A 119 -6.32 25.26 -25.72
N ALA A 120 -5.33 25.14 -26.58
CA ALA A 120 -5.47 24.39 -27.82
C ALA A 120 -5.67 22.89 -27.62
N VAL A 121 -4.88 22.24 -26.73
CA VAL A 121 -4.98 20.79 -26.47
C VAL A 121 -6.20 20.45 -25.64
N ARG A 122 -6.71 21.36 -24.81
CA ARG A 122 -7.94 21.19 -24.02
C ARG A 122 -9.18 21.40 -24.87
N GLU A 123 -9.31 22.57 -25.50
CA GLU A 123 -10.54 22.98 -26.16
C GLU A 123 -10.68 22.44 -27.58
N ARG A 124 -9.57 22.38 -28.31
CA ARG A 124 -9.62 22.02 -29.73
C ARG A 124 -9.33 20.54 -29.97
N TRP A 125 -8.32 20.00 -29.29
CA TRP A 125 -7.95 18.60 -29.44
C TRP A 125 -8.71 17.69 -28.48
N GLY A 126 -9.12 18.20 -27.30
CA GLY A 126 -9.88 17.46 -26.30
C GLY A 126 -9.11 16.31 -25.66
N ILE A 127 -7.75 16.40 -25.58
CA ILE A 127 -6.89 15.31 -25.10
C ILE A 127 -6.48 15.42 -23.63
N LEU A 128 -6.82 16.52 -22.95
CA LEU A 128 -6.48 16.67 -21.52
C LEU A 128 -7.48 15.99 -20.59
N GLY A 129 -8.72 15.76 -21.02
CA GLY A 129 -9.74 15.23 -20.11
C GLY A 129 -9.91 16.10 -18.86
N GLU A 130 -10.24 15.45 -17.74
CA GLU A 130 -10.34 16.12 -16.42
C GLU A 130 -8.98 16.23 -15.72
N ASP A 131 -8.13 15.22 -15.84
CA ASP A 131 -6.87 15.07 -15.09
C ASP A 131 -5.65 15.62 -15.83
N GLY A 132 -5.73 15.78 -17.16
CA GLY A 132 -4.63 16.26 -17.96
C GLY A 132 -4.35 17.76 -17.78
N PHE A 133 -3.09 18.11 -17.88
CA PHE A 133 -2.60 19.46 -17.60
C PHE A 133 -1.46 19.89 -18.54
N VAL A 134 -1.23 21.20 -18.60
CA VAL A 134 -0.02 21.81 -19.14
C VAL A 134 0.57 22.73 -18.06
N ARG A 135 1.82 22.51 -17.70
CA ARG A 135 2.58 23.34 -16.75
C ARG A 135 3.80 23.93 -17.47
N GLY A 136 4.07 25.21 -17.29
CA GLY A 136 5.23 25.90 -17.87
C GLY A 136 5.94 26.78 -16.86
N ASP A 137 5.86 26.39 -15.59
CA ASP A 137 6.37 27.15 -14.44
C ASP A 137 7.36 26.33 -13.59
N LEU A 138 7.72 25.12 -14.02
CA LEU A 138 8.61 24.20 -13.29
C LEU A 138 10.01 24.19 -13.93
N ASP A 139 11.02 24.68 -13.21
CA ASP A 139 12.44 24.55 -13.60
C ASP A 139 12.97 23.20 -13.08
N LEU A 140 12.63 22.12 -13.78
CA LEU A 140 12.99 20.75 -13.40
C LEU A 140 14.48 20.45 -13.60
N THR A 141 15.14 21.18 -14.50
CA THR A 141 16.58 21.00 -14.77
C THR A 141 17.46 21.85 -13.85
N GLY A 142 16.90 22.85 -13.18
CA GLY A 142 17.64 23.81 -12.35
C GLY A 142 18.51 24.78 -13.16
N GLU A 143 18.25 24.91 -14.47
CA GLU A 143 19.03 25.79 -15.34
C GLU A 143 18.46 27.25 -15.40
N GLY A 144 17.39 27.52 -14.66
CA GLY A 144 16.71 28.80 -14.61
C GLY A 144 15.74 29.05 -15.78
N THR A 145 15.44 28.00 -16.56
CA THR A 145 14.46 28.06 -17.66
C THR A 145 13.40 26.99 -17.40
N PRO A 146 12.15 27.36 -17.12
CA PRO A 146 11.10 26.35 -16.84
C PRO A 146 10.85 25.45 -18.05
N GLU A 147 10.67 24.16 -17.76
CA GLU A 147 10.19 23.17 -18.71
C GLU A 147 8.67 23.29 -18.91
N ILE A 148 8.20 22.82 -20.07
CA ILE A 148 6.77 22.64 -20.31
C ILE A 148 6.44 21.17 -20.12
N VAL A 149 5.60 20.87 -19.13
CA VAL A 149 5.11 19.53 -18.83
C VAL A 149 3.69 19.41 -19.36
N LEU A 150 3.45 18.40 -20.20
CA LEU A 150 2.14 18.06 -20.74
C LEU A 150 1.75 16.65 -20.33
N SER A 151 0.59 16.53 -19.66
CA SER A 151 -0.07 15.26 -19.39
C SER A 151 -1.34 15.17 -20.23
N TYR A 152 -1.49 14.11 -21.02
CA TYR A 152 -2.61 13.96 -21.95
C TYR A 152 -2.92 12.49 -22.23
N ASP A 153 -4.09 12.25 -22.82
CA ASP A 153 -4.49 10.95 -23.35
C ASP A 153 -4.05 10.82 -24.82
N ALA A 154 -3.01 10.02 -25.04
CA ALA A 154 -2.47 9.79 -26.37
C ALA A 154 -3.27 8.71 -27.12
N PRO A 155 -3.62 8.91 -28.40
CA PRO A 155 -4.29 7.88 -29.19
C PRO A 155 -3.48 6.57 -29.18
N GLN A 156 -4.10 5.45 -28.82
CA GLN A 156 -3.54 4.09 -28.78
C GLN A 156 -2.49 3.82 -27.69
N GLU A 157 -1.90 4.84 -27.07
CA GLU A 157 -0.89 4.71 -26.01
C GLU A 157 -1.48 4.98 -24.62
N GLY A 158 -2.63 5.68 -24.57
CA GLY A 158 -3.28 6.07 -23.32
C GLY A 158 -2.57 7.20 -22.60
N GLY A 159 -2.65 7.20 -21.27
CA GLY A 159 -2.09 8.25 -20.43
C GLY A 159 -0.60 8.47 -20.66
N THR A 160 -0.26 9.62 -21.20
CA THR A 160 1.10 9.99 -21.64
C THR A 160 1.54 11.29 -20.99
N LEU A 161 2.81 11.36 -20.61
CA LEU A 161 3.45 12.57 -20.10
C LEU A 161 4.65 12.93 -20.96
N LEU A 162 4.71 14.21 -21.39
CA LEU A 162 5.82 14.81 -22.13
C LEU A 162 6.45 15.93 -21.32
N ILE A 163 7.77 16.06 -21.38
CA ILE A 163 8.51 17.22 -20.88
C ILE A 163 9.29 17.82 -22.03
N PHE A 164 9.00 19.09 -22.33
CA PHE A 164 9.75 19.89 -23.29
C PHE A 164 10.67 20.84 -22.55
N GLY A 165 11.92 20.86 -22.90
CA GLY A 165 12.90 21.80 -22.37
C GLY A 165 13.69 22.45 -23.48
N CYS A 166 14.32 23.58 -23.18
CA CYS A 166 15.09 24.36 -24.16
C CYS A 166 16.55 23.90 -24.24
N ALA A 167 17.06 23.87 -25.47
CA ALA A 167 18.49 23.81 -25.75
C ALA A 167 18.79 24.54 -27.04
N ASP A 168 19.87 25.30 -27.05
CA ASP A 168 20.32 26.05 -28.23
C ASP A 168 19.25 26.96 -28.84
N GLY A 169 18.42 27.58 -28.00
CA GLY A 169 17.37 28.50 -28.38
C GLY A 169 16.13 27.85 -28.97
N ARG A 170 15.90 26.56 -28.73
CA ARG A 170 14.71 25.85 -29.19
C ARG A 170 14.24 24.79 -28.19
N TYR A 171 12.94 24.48 -28.22
CA TYR A 171 12.36 23.39 -27.51
C TYR A 171 12.69 22.04 -28.14
N LEU A 172 12.93 21.07 -27.28
CA LEU A 172 13.14 19.67 -27.62
C LEU A 172 12.33 18.82 -26.62
N THR A 173 11.90 17.62 -27.01
CA THR A 173 11.37 16.64 -26.09
C THR A 173 12.51 16.08 -25.25
N ARG A 174 12.46 16.35 -23.94
CA ARG A 174 13.44 15.91 -22.96
C ARG A 174 13.06 14.59 -22.30
N TYR A 175 11.76 14.33 -22.21
CA TYR A 175 11.22 13.12 -21.62
C TYR A 175 9.85 12.80 -22.22
N GLN A 176 9.59 11.51 -22.39
CA GLN A 176 8.31 10.98 -22.78
C GLN A 176 8.10 9.63 -22.10
N THR A 177 6.91 9.41 -21.55
CA THR A 177 6.46 8.12 -21.04
C THR A 177 4.99 7.93 -21.33
N ALA A 178 4.61 6.71 -21.68
CA ALA A 178 3.23 6.27 -21.75
C ALA A 178 3.02 5.25 -20.63
N LEU A 179 2.11 5.55 -19.70
CA LEU A 179 1.75 4.67 -18.60
C LEU A 179 0.58 3.75 -18.94
N GLY A 180 -0.01 3.94 -20.11
CA GLY A 180 -1.27 3.27 -20.48
C GLY A 180 -2.46 3.85 -19.74
N GLY A 181 -3.55 3.06 -19.65
CA GLY A 181 -4.79 3.53 -19.03
C GLY A 181 -5.67 4.32 -19.97
N ASP A 182 -6.77 4.82 -19.45
CA ASP A 182 -7.88 5.47 -20.15
C ASP A 182 -8.00 6.96 -19.80
N ALA A 183 -7.04 7.50 -19.07
CA ALA A 183 -7.01 8.89 -18.64
C ALA A 183 -5.57 9.42 -18.59
N PRO A 184 -5.39 10.74 -18.74
CA PRO A 184 -4.09 11.39 -18.57
C PRO A 184 -3.49 11.11 -17.18
N PRO A 185 -2.15 11.04 -17.05
CA PRO A 185 -1.49 10.97 -15.75
C PRO A 185 -1.80 12.17 -14.87
N MET A 186 -2.14 11.93 -13.62
CA MET A 186 -2.38 12.94 -12.60
C MET A 186 -1.08 13.33 -11.90
N LEU A 187 -0.91 14.62 -11.66
CA LEU A 187 0.23 15.15 -10.91
C LEU A 187 -0.02 15.00 -9.41
N ILE A 188 0.93 14.40 -8.70
CA ILE A 188 0.87 14.17 -7.26
C ILE A 188 1.73 15.18 -6.51
N ASN A 189 2.99 15.34 -6.94
CA ASN A 189 3.95 16.27 -6.32
C ASN A 189 4.92 16.85 -7.36
N THR A 190 5.35 18.11 -7.10
CA THR A 190 6.37 18.82 -7.91
C THR A 190 7.46 19.42 -7.00
N GLY A 191 7.62 18.91 -5.77
CA GLY A 191 8.65 19.35 -4.85
C GLY A 191 9.99 18.67 -5.08
N ASP A 192 11.04 19.21 -4.47
CA ASP A 192 12.33 18.55 -4.34
C ASP A 192 12.18 17.44 -3.27
N MET A 193 11.93 16.22 -3.72
CA MET A 193 11.60 15.10 -2.85
C MET A 193 12.85 14.43 -2.25
N ASN A 194 13.97 14.48 -2.94
CA ASN A 194 15.24 13.84 -2.56
C ASN A 194 16.28 14.83 -2.02
N VAL A 195 15.90 16.10 -1.88
CA VAL A 195 16.72 17.22 -1.37
C VAL A 195 18.00 17.42 -2.18
N ASP A 196 17.92 17.30 -3.51
CA ASP A 196 19.03 17.54 -4.44
C ASP A 196 19.10 18.99 -4.96
N GLY A 197 18.12 19.82 -4.60
CA GLY A 197 18.00 21.21 -4.98
C GLY A 197 17.22 21.43 -6.28
N ARG A 198 16.56 20.44 -6.84
CA ARG A 198 15.72 20.49 -8.03
C ARG A 198 14.33 19.93 -7.75
N PRO A 199 13.30 20.46 -8.42
CA PRO A 199 11.99 19.84 -8.33
C PRO A 199 11.97 18.47 -8.99
N ASP A 200 11.32 17.50 -8.33
CA ASP A 200 10.98 16.20 -8.86
C ASP A 200 9.52 16.20 -9.33
N LEU A 201 9.18 15.29 -10.23
CA LEU A 201 7.82 15.16 -10.75
C LEU A 201 7.27 13.76 -10.40
N LEU A 202 6.43 13.70 -9.37
CA LEU A 202 5.69 12.49 -9.04
C LEU A 202 4.31 12.54 -9.68
N PHE A 203 3.97 11.54 -10.47
CA PHE A 203 2.69 11.44 -11.16
C PHE A 203 2.23 9.98 -11.25
N ALA A 204 0.93 9.76 -11.45
CA ALA A 204 0.36 8.44 -11.63
C ALA A 204 -0.71 8.43 -12.72
N ALA A 205 -0.77 7.35 -13.48
CA ALA A 205 -1.86 7.04 -14.38
C ALA A 205 -2.80 6.00 -13.77
N ARG A 206 -4.09 6.17 -14.03
CA ARG A 206 -5.10 5.18 -13.70
C ARG A 206 -5.18 4.14 -14.82
N VAL A 207 -4.85 2.90 -14.49
CA VAL A 207 -4.86 1.77 -15.42
C VAL A 207 -5.95 0.79 -14.96
N CYS A 208 -6.90 0.50 -15.83
CA CYS A 208 -8.02 -0.39 -15.54
C CYS A 208 -7.95 -1.62 -16.46
N GLU A 209 -7.82 -2.81 -15.86
CA GLU A 209 -7.99 -4.10 -16.51
C GLU A 209 -9.21 -4.80 -15.89
N GLU A 210 -9.02 -5.74 -14.97
CA GLU A 210 -10.09 -6.32 -14.16
C GLU A 210 -10.49 -5.42 -12.99
N SER A 211 -9.51 -4.68 -12.44
CA SER A 211 -9.68 -3.61 -11.45
C SER A 211 -8.86 -2.41 -11.84
N CYS A 212 -9.25 -1.22 -11.37
CA CYS A 212 -8.49 -0.01 -11.62
C CYS A 212 -7.41 0.16 -10.54
N GLN A 213 -6.18 0.47 -10.98
CA GLN A 213 -5.05 0.78 -10.12
C GLN A 213 -4.32 2.03 -10.63
N TYR A 214 -3.62 2.71 -9.74
CA TYR A 214 -2.72 3.79 -10.09
C TYR A 214 -1.31 3.24 -10.24
N VAL A 215 -0.69 3.53 -11.38
CA VAL A 215 0.72 3.24 -11.68
C VAL A 215 1.50 4.53 -11.59
N SER A 216 2.45 4.60 -10.65
CA SER A 216 3.17 5.83 -10.34
C SER A 216 4.57 5.83 -10.91
N GLN A 217 5.05 7.03 -11.30
CA GLN A 217 6.44 7.30 -11.63
C GLN A 217 6.91 8.57 -10.92
N LEU A 218 8.18 8.57 -10.55
CA LEU A 218 8.89 9.72 -9.99
C LEU A 218 10.07 10.07 -10.89
N VAL A 219 10.03 11.22 -11.52
CA VAL A 219 11.00 11.65 -12.53
C VAL A 219 11.79 12.84 -12.03
N THR A 220 13.11 12.77 -12.15
CA THR A 220 14.07 13.83 -11.84
C THR A 220 15.05 14.05 -12.98
N TRP A 221 15.72 15.21 -12.96
CA TRP A 221 16.80 15.54 -13.89
C TRP A 221 18.16 15.01 -13.41
N ASP A 222 18.71 14.04 -14.14
CA ASP A 222 20.09 13.57 -13.94
C ASP A 222 21.07 14.51 -14.69
N ALA A 223 21.54 15.54 -14.03
CA ALA A 223 22.41 16.54 -14.63
C ALA A 223 23.72 15.95 -15.20
N PRO A 224 24.40 14.98 -14.56
CA PRO A 224 25.58 14.33 -15.13
C PRO A 224 25.33 13.64 -16.47
N ARG A 225 24.11 13.09 -16.68
CA ARG A 225 23.74 12.40 -17.93
C ARG A 225 22.93 13.27 -18.88
N GLY A 226 22.50 14.46 -18.45
CA GLY A 226 21.70 15.39 -19.24
C GLY A 226 20.36 14.82 -19.69
N ARG A 227 19.70 14.04 -18.82
CA ARG A 227 18.41 13.40 -19.12
C ARG A 227 17.55 13.21 -17.88
N PHE A 228 16.25 13.12 -18.08
CA PHE A 228 15.34 12.67 -17.02
C PHE A 228 15.46 11.17 -16.77
N ILE A 229 15.36 10.79 -15.51
CA ILE A 229 15.38 9.39 -15.05
C ILE A 229 14.23 9.14 -14.07
N ASN A 230 13.76 7.90 -14.02
CA ASN A 230 12.83 7.47 -12.97
C ASN A 230 13.62 7.11 -11.70
N LEU A 231 13.22 7.68 -10.57
CA LEU A 231 13.84 7.43 -9.26
C LEU A 231 13.22 6.26 -8.49
N LEU A 232 12.17 5.61 -9.01
CA LEU A 232 11.60 4.45 -8.36
C LEU A 232 12.43 3.21 -8.68
N SER A 233 12.73 2.38 -7.66
CA SER A 233 13.45 1.11 -7.82
C SER A 233 12.62 0.02 -8.51
N GLY A 234 11.33 0.25 -8.68
CA GLY A 234 10.35 -0.63 -9.33
C GLY A 234 9.04 0.11 -9.53
N GLU A 235 8.07 -0.59 -10.09
CA GLU A 235 6.73 -0.04 -10.26
C GLU A 235 6.00 0.08 -8.91
N ILE A 236 5.40 1.24 -8.66
CA ILE A 236 4.49 1.45 -7.53
C ILE A 236 3.07 1.41 -8.08
N THR A 237 2.34 0.38 -7.69
CA THR A 237 0.91 0.24 -7.98
C THR A 237 0.09 0.39 -6.70
N SER A 238 -1.08 1.02 -6.78
CA SER A 238 -1.94 1.30 -5.63
C SER A 238 -3.40 1.40 -6.02
N ASP A 239 -4.31 1.10 -5.08
CA ASP A 239 -5.75 1.27 -5.28
C ASP A 239 -6.18 2.75 -5.14
N GLU A 240 -5.36 3.57 -4.48
CA GLU A 240 -5.55 5.01 -4.29
C GLU A 240 -4.30 5.77 -4.73
N LEU A 241 -4.44 7.07 -5.03
CA LEU A 241 -3.29 7.92 -5.31
C LEU A 241 -2.34 7.95 -4.11
N PRO A 242 -1.03 7.73 -4.30
CA PRO A 242 -0.07 7.90 -3.24
C PRO A 242 -0.01 9.36 -2.75
N THR A 243 0.41 9.54 -1.52
CA THR A 243 0.72 10.84 -0.94
C THR A 243 2.22 11.00 -0.72
N VAL A 244 2.67 12.24 -0.56
CA VAL A 244 4.06 12.54 -0.19
C VAL A 244 4.05 13.18 1.19
N GLU A 245 4.78 12.60 2.13
CA GLU A 245 4.83 13.02 3.54
C GLU A 245 6.29 12.92 4.01
N ASP A 246 6.75 13.88 4.81
CA ASP A 246 8.04 13.82 5.52
C ASP A 246 7.77 13.24 6.92
N LEU A 247 7.87 11.94 7.07
CA LEU A 247 7.43 11.21 8.27
C LEU A 247 8.49 11.12 9.36
N ASP A 248 9.77 11.23 8.99
CA ASP A 248 10.88 11.16 9.95
C ASP A 248 11.57 12.52 10.17
N ALA A 249 11.08 13.57 9.52
CA ALA A 249 11.54 14.96 9.61
C ALA A 249 12.99 15.17 9.13
N ASP A 250 13.40 14.41 8.11
CA ASP A 250 14.71 14.57 7.48
C ASP A 250 14.67 15.47 6.23
N ARG A 251 13.47 15.94 5.84
CA ARG A 251 13.12 16.77 4.67
C ARG A 251 13.07 16.04 3.34
N VAL A 252 13.36 14.78 3.31
CA VAL A 252 13.06 13.92 2.17
C VAL A 252 11.57 13.61 2.22
N GLY A 253 10.91 13.61 1.07
CA GLY A 253 9.48 13.24 1.03
C GLY A 253 9.32 11.75 0.78
N GLU A 254 8.76 11.00 1.75
CA GLU A 254 8.40 9.60 1.54
C GLU A 254 7.15 9.49 0.68
N ILE A 255 7.12 8.47 -0.18
CA ILE A 255 5.92 8.12 -0.94
C ILE A 255 5.12 7.12 -0.12
N VAL A 256 3.92 7.52 0.31
CA VAL A 256 3.02 6.72 1.14
C VAL A 256 1.89 6.16 0.29
N VAL A 257 1.82 4.85 0.19
CA VAL A 257 0.75 4.10 -0.49
C VAL A 257 -0.19 3.53 0.55
N ARG A 258 -1.44 3.96 0.56
CA ARG A 258 -2.46 3.45 1.46
C ARG A 258 -2.98 2.10 0.98
N LEU A 259 -3.15 1.18 1.91
CA LEU A 259 -3.74 -0.14 1.71
C LEU A 259 -5.16 -0.09 2.31
N SER A 260 -6.09 0.51 1.59
CA SER A 260 -7.46 0.75 2.09
C SER A 260 -8.44 -0.37 1.74
N ASN A 261 -8.12 -1.21 0.75
CA ASN A 261 -8.97 -2.29 0.29
C ASN A 261 -9.06 -3.41 1.35
N PRO A 262 -10.23 -3.64 1.98
CA PRO A 262 -10.40 -4.72 2.95
C PRO A 262 -10.50 -6.11 2.33
N GLY A 263 -10.46 -6.19 1.00
CA GLY A 263 -10.61 -7.41 0.23
C GLY A 263 -11.98 -7.57 -0.43
N THR A 264 -12.06 -8.55 -1.31
CA THR A 264 -13.27 -8.94 -2.07
C THR A 264 -13.51 -10.44 -1.92
N ALA A 265 -14.63 -10.93 -2.42
CA ALA A 265 -14.89 -12.37 -2.43
C ALA A 265 -13.81 -13.15 -3.20
N GLU A 266 -13.22 -12.55 -4.23
CA GLU A 266 -12.16 -13.15 -5.04
C GLU A 266 -10.79 -13.11 -4.34
N THR A 267 -10.41 -11.96 -3.79
CA THR A 267 -9.11 -11.79 -3.12
C THR A 267 -9.08 -12.39 -1.72
N GLY A 268 -10.24 -12.48 -1.06
CA GLY A 268 -10.36 -12.76 0.36
C GLY A 268 -10.08 -11.51 1.22
N PRO A 269 -10.07 -11.67 2.57
CA PRO A 269 -9.86 -10.58 3.51
C PRO A 269 -8.42 -10.06 3.48
N LEU A 270 -8.23 -8.83 3.01
CA LEU A 270 -6.93 -8.15 2.99
C LEU A 270 -6.70 -7.35 4.27
N ARG A 271 -5.44 -7.18 4.64
CA ARG A 271 -5.04 -6.29 5.73
C ARG A 271 -4.92 -4.87 5.18
N THR A 272 -5.62 -3.92 5.81
CA THR A 272 -5.43 -2.50 5.55
C THR A 272 -4.18 -1.97 6.25
N GLY A 273 -3.73 -0.78 5.84
CA GLY A 273 -2.52 -0.17 6.39
C GLY A 273 -1.89 0.80 5.40
N PHE A 274 -0.58 0.83 5.36
CA PHE A 274 0.18 1.58 4.35
C PHE A 274 1.53 0.94 4.05
N THR A 275 2.05 1.25 2.88
CA THR A 275 3.43 0.97 2.48
C THR A 275 4.13 2.29 2.23
N MET A 276 5.33 2.45 2.75
CA MET A 276 6.18 3.61 2.60
C MET A 276 7.37 3.27 1.70
N TYR A 277 7.67 4.18 0.80
CA TYR A 277 8.87 4.13 -0.02
C TYR A 277 9.72 5.35 0.35
N ASP A 278 10.97 5.10 0.63
CA ASP A 278 11.91 6.05 1.14
C ASP A 278 13.16 6.13 0.24
N TRP A 279 13.81 7.28 0.26
CA TRP A 279 15.01 7.57 -0.51
C TRP A 279 16.25 6.93 0.13
N ASN A 280 16.92 6.03 -0.57
CA ASN A 280 18.12 5.37 -0.06
C ASN A 280 19.45 6.04 -0.46
N GLY A 281 19.38 7.26 -1.04
CA GLY A 281 20.53 7.98 -1.57
C GLY A 281 20.74 7.77 -3.08
N ALA A 282 19.97 6.92 -3.73
CA ALA A 282 20.04 6.65 -5.17
C ALA A 282 18.68 6.48 -5.84
N VAL A 283 17.76 5.79 -5.19
CA VAL A 283 16.39 5.52 -5.68
C VAL A 283 15.45 5.37 -4.50
N TYR A 284 14.15 5.57 -4.73
CA TYR A 284 13.10 5.24 -3.77
C TYR A 284 12.88 3.73 -3.73
N THR A 285 12.95 3.18 -2.52
CA THR A 285 12.73 1.75 -2.26
C THR A 285 11.67 1.57 -1.19
N ARG A 286 11.00 0.43 -1.19
CA ARG A 286 10.09 0.07 -0.10
C ARG A 286 10.88 -0.02 1.20
N SER A 287 10.55 0.82 2.19
CA SER A 287 11.18 0.86 3.50
C SER A 287 10.34 0.15 4.55
N VAL A 288 9.06 0.51 4.67
CA VAL A 288 8.15 -0.01 5.69
C VAL A 288 6.82 -0.42 5.06
N THR A 289 6.26 -1.52 5.55
CA THR A 289 4.84 -1.83 5.38
C THR A 289 4.24 -2.01 6.77
N GLN A 290 3.37 -1.10 7.14
CA GLN A 290 2.65 -1.17 8.42
C GLN A 290 1.19 -1.54 8.17
N LEU A 291 0.80 -2.69 8.71
CA LEU A 291 -0.57 -3.16 8.62
C LEU A 291 -1.33 -2.81 9.89
N ASN A 292 -2.57 -2.37 9.73
CA ASN A 292 -3.49 -2.16 10.83
C ASN A 292 -3.73 -3.50 11.58
N PRO A 293 -4.22 -3.48 12.82
CA PRO A 293 -4.64 -4.71 13.50
C PRO A 293 -5.59 -5.55 12.63
N PRO A 294 -5.57 -6.88 12.75
CA PRO A 294 -6.49 -7.73 11.99
C PRO A 294 -7.94 -7.37 12.30
N ARG A 295 -8.75 -7.26 11.26
CA ARG A 295 -10.19 -7.07 11.40
C ARG A 295 -10.92 -8.39 11.45
N PHE A 296 -10.49 -9.35 10.63
CA PHE A 296 -11.16 -10.62 10.46
C PHE A 296 -10.45 -11.75 11.25
N ARG A 297 -11.23 -12.59 11.88
CA ARG A 297 -10.76 -13.75 12.68
C ARG A 297 -9.81 -14.65 11.88
N ILE A 298 -10.15 -14.92 10.62
CA ILE A 298 -9.28 -15.74 9.74
C ILE A 298 -7.88 -15.13 9.56
N GLN A 299 -7.74 -13.81 9.55
CA GLN A 299 -6.43 -13.16 9.43
C GLN A 299 -5.52 -13.46 10.63
N VAL A 300 -6.10 -13.50 11.83
CA VAL A 300 -5.36 -13.88 13.04
C VAL A 300 -4.99 -15.36 13.01
N VAL A 301 -5.92 -16.22 12.58
CA VAL A 301 -5.67 -17.67 12.44
C VAL A 301 -4.54 -17.93 11.44
N GLN A 302 -4.54 -17.27 10.29
CA GLN A 302 -3.49 -17.41 9.28
C GLN A 302 -2.12 -16.94 9.81
N GLN A 303 -2.08 -15.86 10.60
CA GLN A 303 -0.84 -15.42 11.26
C GLN A 303 -0.35 -16.44 12.29
N ALA A 304 -1.26 -17.02 13.08
CA ALA A 304 -0.92 -18.06 14.04
C ALA A 304 -0.37 -19.31 13.35
N ASP A 305 -0.99 -19.72 12.23
CA ASP A 305 -0.53 -20.85 11.43
C ASP A 305 0.87 -20.62 10.85
N ALA A 306 1.14 -19.41 10.36
CA ALA A 306 2.46 -19.03 9.87
C ALA A 306 3.52 -19.00 10.99
N ALA A 307 3.17 -18.50 12.18
CA ALA A 307 4.04 -18.51 13.34
C ALA A 307 4.38 -19.95 13.77
N LEU A 308 3.38 -20.85 13.84
CA LEU A 308 3.60 -22.25 14.17
C LEU A 308 4.47 -22.96 13.12
N ALA A 309 4.21 -22.72 11.84
CA ALA A 309 4.99 -23.30 10.73
C ALA A 309 6.45 -22.82 10.72
N SER A 310 6.74 -21.62 11.23
CA SER A 310 8.10 -21.08 11.39
C SER A 310 8.79 -21.50 12.69
N GLY A 311 8.14 -22.31 13.53
CA GLY A 311 8.66 -22.75 14.81
C GLY A 311 8.50 -21.74 15.95
N ASN A 312 7.76 -20.62 15.72
CA ASN A 312 7.47 -19.63 16.76
C ASN A 312 6.19 -20.02 17.53
N THR A 313 6.26 -21.14 18.24
CA THR A 313 5.08 -21.74 18.91
C THR A 313 4.49 -20.83 19.99
N ALA A 314 5.31 -20.05 20.69
CA ALA A 314 4.80 -19.13 21.72
C ALA A 314 3.93 -18.01 21.13
N GLU A 315 4.33 -17.43 19.99
CA GLU A 315 3.54 -16.44 19.25
C GLU A 315 2.27 -17.08 18.68
N ALA A 316 2.39 -18.28 18.09
CA ALA A 316 1.25 -19.02 17.57
C ALA A 316 0.16 -19.25 18.65
N ILE A 317 0.56 -19.66 19.85
CA ILE A 317 -0.35 -19.83 20.99
C ILE A 317 -1.09 -18.52 21.29
N SER A 318 -0.36 -17.42 21.44
CA SER A 318 -0.95 -16.11 21.74
C SER A 318 -1.96 -15.68 20.68
N LEU A 319 -1.64 -15.89 19.40
CA LEU A 319 -2.52 -15.56 18.27
C LEU A 319 -3.74 -16.50 18.21
N TYR A 320 -3.61 -17.80 18.46
CA TYR A 320 -4.77 -18.70 18.54
C TYR A 320 -5.69 -18.35 19.71
N GLU A 321 -5.12 -18.02 20.88
CA GLU A 321 -5.92 -17.56 22.03
C GLU A 321 -6.64 -16.24 21.70
N LEU A 322 -5.99 -15.31 21.02
CA LEU A 322 -6.61 -14.08 20.52
C LEU A 322 -7.76 -14.40 19.55
N ALA A 323 -7.52 -15.27 18.56
CA ALA A 323 -8.54 -15.67 17.60
C ALA A 323 -9.77 -16.32 18.24
N LEU A 324 -9.61 -17.02 19.34
CA LEU A 324 -10.73 -17.64 20.09
C LEU A 324 -11.50 -16.63 20.94
N ASN A 325 -10.81 -15.69 21.58
CA ASN A 325 -11.36 -14.92 22.70
C ASN A 325 -11.69 -13.47 22.38
N ASP A 326 -11.14 -12.89 21.28
CA ASP A 326 -11.41 -11.49 20.93
C ASP A 326 -12.78 -11.34 20.24
N PRO A 327 -13.75 -10.68 20.91
CA PRO A 327 -15.08 -10.47 20.36
C PRO A 327 -15.10 -9.37 19.27
N SER A 328 -14.05 -8.58 19.14
CA SER A 328 -13.98 -7.52 18.14
C SER A 328 -13.66 -8.05 16.74
N LEU A 329 -13.15 -9.29 16.64
CA LEU A 329 -12.83 -9.92 15.37
C LEU A 329 -14.09 -10.33 14.61
N GLU A 330 -14.22 -9.82 13.41
CA GLU A 330 -15.33 -10.13 12.50
C GLU A 330 -15.10 -11.48 11.79
N ASN A 331 -16.20 -12.07 11.33
CA ASN A 331 -16.14 -13.22 10.44
C ASN A 331 -16.20 -12.74 8.98
N TRP A 332 -15.44 -13.38 8.09
CA TRP A 332 -15.50 -13.11 6.66
C TRP A 332 -16.72 -13.75 5.99
N HIS A 333 -16.97 -15.01 6.31
CA HIS A 333 -18.19 -15.73 5.92
C HIS A 333 -19.13 -15.88 7.12
N ASN A 334 -20.42 -15.95 6.88
CA ASN A 334 -21.44 -16.03 7.91
C ASN A 334 -21.30 -17.29 8.80
N ASP A 335 -20.73 -18.37 8.26
CA ASP A 335 -20.52 -19.64 8.92
C ASP A 335 -19.09 -19.81 9.48
N ASP A 336 -18.26 -18.77 9.46
CA ASP A 336 -16.86 -18.83 9.93
C ASP A 336 -16.76 -19.15 11.43
N GLN A 337 -17.68 -18.64 12.24
CA GLN A 337 -17.56 -18.78 13.71
C GLN A 337 -17.38 -20.22 14.16
N PRO A 338 -18.25 -21.19 13.83
CA PRO A 338 -18.07 -22.57 14.27
C PRO A 338 -16.87 -23.26 13.59
N VAL A 339 -16.60 -22.91 12.34
CA VAL A 339 -15.49 -23.49 11.57
C VAL A 339 -14.16 -23.06 12.16
N LEU A 340 -13.93 -21.74 12.29
CA LEU A 340 -12.68 -21.19 12.80
C LEU A 340 -12.48 -21.49 14.28
N GLN A 341 -13.57 -21.56 15.08
CA GLN A 341 -13.48 -21.94 16.48
C GLN A 341 -12.91 -23.36 16.61
N SER A 342 -13.50 -24.34 15.93
CA SER A 342 -13.06 -25.74 16.00
C SER A 342 -11.66 -25.92 15.41
N TYR A 343 -11.33 -25.24 14.30
CA TYR A 343 -10.00 -25.27 13.72
C TYR A 343 -8.95 -24.66 14.66
N THR A 344 -9.22 -23.49 15.21
CA THR A 344 -8.30 -22.80 16.12
C THR A 344 -8.06 -23.62 17.40
N GLN A 345 -9.11 -24.26 17.97
CA GLN A 345 -8.94 -25.17 19.11
C GLN A 345 -8.04 -26.37 18.77
N TYR A 346 -8.23 -26.97 17.60
CA TYR A 346 -7.37 -28.03 17.11
C TYR A 346 -5.91 -27.56 16.97
N ARG A 347 -5.67 -26.41 16.33
CA ARG A 347 -4.32 -25.87 16.13
C ARG A 347 -3.65 -25.49 17.46
N LEU A 348 -4.40 -24.93 18.39
CA LEU A 348 -3.92 -24.62 19.75
C LEU A 348 -3.54 -25.90 20.52
N LEU A 349 -4.28 -27.00 20.32
CA LEU A 349 -3.91 -28.31 20.89
C LEU A 349 -2.57 -28.81 20.33
N LEU A 350 -2.32 -28.64 19.04
CA LEU A 350 -1.03 -28.96 18.43
C LEU A 350 0.09 -28.10 19.05
N ALA A 351 -0.10 -26.78 19.13
CA ALA A 351 0.89 -25.84 19.66
C ALA A 351 1.21 -26.11 21.14
N TYR A 352 0.20 -26.38 21.96
CA TYR A 352 0.42 -26.81 23.36
C TYR A 352 1.16 -28.14 23.46
N SER A 353 0.91 -29.08 22.54
CA SER A 353 1.57 -30.38 22.53
C SER A 353 3.03 -30.27 22.13
N ASP A 354 3.38 -29.34 21.23
CA ASP A 354 4.76 -29.05 20.78
C ASP A 354 5.67 -28.62 21.94
N ILE A 355 5.17 -27.78 22.84
CA ILE A 355 5.93 -27.29 24.01
C ILE A 355 5.58 -28.08 25.32
N GLU A 356 4.85 -29.18 25.23
CA GLU A 356 4.40 -30.00 26.37
C GLU A 356 3.60 -29.22 27.42
N ASP A 357 2.89 -28.14 27.01
CA ASP A 357 2.08 -27.32 27.91
C ASP A 357 0.96 -28.16 28.54
N PRO A 358 0.78 -28.14 29.88
CA PRO A 358 -0.27 -28.94 30.58
C PRO A 358 -1.69 -28.55 30.14
N ARG A 359 -1.93 -27.32 29.64
CA ARG A 359 -3.23 -26.86 29.13
C ARG A 359 -3.75 -27.72 27.97
N ARG A 360 -2.87 -28.46 27.29
CA ARG A 360 -3.28 -29.42 26.23
C ARG A 360 -4.31 -30.43 26.70
N ILE A 361 -4.22 -30.85 27.96
CA ILE A 361 -5.14 -31.86 28.56
C ILE A 361 -6.54 -31.26 28.74
N GLU A 362 -6.60 -30.06 29.32
CA GLU A 362 -7.85 -29.33 29.54
C GLU A 362 -8.52 -28.94 28.21
N LEU A 363 -7.73 -28.47 27.25
CA LEU A 363 -8.23 -28.12 25.93
C LEU A 363 -8.81 -29.33 25.20
N HIS A 364 -8.09 -30.45 25.18
CA HIS A 364 -8.64 -31.70 24.62
C HIS A 364 -9.96 -32.12 25.27
N ALA A 365 -10.02 -32.10 26.60
CA ALA A 365 -11.25 -32.43 27.33
C ALA A 365 -12.41 -31.46 26.95
N SER A 366 -12.13 -30.18 26.81
CA SER A 366 -13.12 -29.17 26.40
C SER A 366 -13.64 -29.40 24.98
N ILE A 367 -12.78 -29.79 24.06
CA ILE A 367 -13.17 -30.13 22.66
C ILE A 367 -14.12 -31.32 22.67
N LEU A 368 -13.81 -32.40 23.44
CA LEU A 368 -14.68 -33.58 23.55
C LEU A 368 -16.04 -33.25 24.18
N GLN A 369 -16.05 -32.36 25.16
CA GLN A 369 -17.29 -31.90 25.79
C GLN A 369 -18.15 -31.04 24.85
N ALA A 370 -17.52 -30.18 24.06
CA ALA A 370 -18.21 -29.30 23.09
C ALA A 370 -18.79 -30.10 21.92
N TYR A 371 -18.14 -31.21 21.53
CA TYR A 371 -18.51 -32.01 20.36
C TYR A 371 -18.66 -33.49 20.73
N PRO A 372 -19.69 -33.85 21.55
CA PRO A 372 -19.83 -35.20 22.08
C PRO A 372 -20.31 -36.22 21.03
N ASP A 373 -21.05 -35.77 20.01
CA ASP A 373 -21.57 -36.61 18.92
C ASP A 373 -20.67 -36.55 17.70
N PRO A 374 -19.96 -37.62 17.33
CA PRO A 374 -19.08 -37.65 16.14
C PRO A 374 -19.83 -37.40 14.82
N ALA A 375 -21.12 -37.66 14.75
CA ALA A 375 -21.90 -37.51 13.51
C ALA A 375 -22.17 -36.03 13.17
N THR A 376 -22.19 -35.17 14.17
CA THR A 376 -22.44 -33.73 14.03
C THR A 376 -21.25 -32.86 14.34
N ALA A 377 -20.16 -33.46 14.81
CA ALA A 377 -18.92 -32.74 15.13
C ALA A 377 -18.27 -32.13 13.88
N PRO A 378 -17.72 -30.90 13.99
CA PRO A 378 -16.87 -30.34 12.95
C PRO A 378 -15.68 -31.27 12.66
N VAL A 379 -15.24 -31.31 11.40
CA VAL A 379 -14.08 -32.12 10.98
C VAL A 379 -12.84 -31.89 11.85
N TYR A 380 -12.59 -30.64 12.28
CA TYR A 380 -11.42 -30.30 13.10
C TYR A 380 -11.50 -30.84 14.52
N ALA A 381 -12.68 -31.12 15.09
CA ALA A 381 -12.84 -31.83 16.36
C ALA A 381 -12.45 -33.31 16.20
N GLU A 382 -12.75 -33.93 15.06
CA GLU A 382 -12.28 -35.27 14.70
C GLU A 382 -10.74 -35.30 14.58
N LEU A 383 -10.15 -34.29 13.88
CA LEU A 383 -8.69 -34.17 13.78
C LEU A 383 -8.02 -34.02 15.14
N ALA A 384 -8.59 -33.23 16.06
CA ALA A 384 -8.08 -33.02 17.40
C ALA A 384 -8.07 -34.34 18.19
N LYS A 385 -9.17 -35.11 18.10
CA LYS A 385 -9.27 -36.44 18.75
C LYS A 385 -8.27 -37.43 18.16
N THR A 386 -8.15 -37.50 16.85
CA THR A 386 -7.21 -38.40 16.18
C THR A 386 -5.78 -38.06 16.56
N PHE A 387 -5.40 -36.78 16.48
CA PHE A 387 -4.08 -36.31 16.90
C PHE A 387 -3.76 -36.70 18.33
N TRP A 388 -4.68 -36.40 19.27
CA TRP A 388 -4.48 -36.72 20.69
C TRP A 388 -4.30 -38.20 20.93
N ASN A 389 -5.16 -39.05 20.36
CA ASN A 389 -5.08 -40.50 20.52
C ASN A 389 -3.77 -41.07 19.99
N ALA A 390 -3.36 -40.63 18.81
CA ALA A 390 -2.09 -41.04 18.19
C ALA A 390 -0.89 -40.56 19.02
N LEU A 391 -0.92 -39.32 19.52
CA LEU A 391 0.12 -38.79 20.39
C LEU A 391 0.25 -39.57 21.70
N GLN A 392 -0.86 -39.99 22.34
CA GLN A 392 -0.84 -40.81 23.57
C GLN A 392 -0.23 -42.19 23.35
N VAL A 393 -0.38 -42.74 22.14
CA VAL A 393 0.15 -44.08 21.81
C VAL A 393 1.62 -44.00 21.38
N THR A 394 1.98 -43.00 20.57
CA THR A 394 3.29 -42.91 19.92
C THR A 394 4.27 -42.04 20.69
N ASN A 395 3.77 -41.12 21.52
CA ASN A 395 4.54 -40.02 22.12
C ASN A 395 5.40 -39.25 21.10
N ASN A 396 4.89 -39.09 19.88
CA ASN A 396 5.61 -38.48 18.76
C ASN A 396 4.65 -37.64 17.94
N LEU A 397 4.95 -36.34 17.81
CA LEU A 397 4.13 -35.37 17.07
C LEU A 397 4.02 -35.70 15.61
N HIS A 398 5.14 -36.04 14.96
CA HIS A 398 5.17 -36.40 13.56
C HIS A 398 4.27 -37.61 13.25
N SER A 399 4.37 -38.69 14.08
CA SER A 399 3.51 -39.86 13.92
C SER A 399 2.03 -39.54 14.11
N ALA A 400 1.72 -38.65 15.07
CA ALA A 400 0.36 -38.20 15.30
C ALA A 400 -0.16 -37.37 14.13
N CYS A 401 0.69 -36.53 13.53
CA CYS A 401 0.33 -35.74 12.33
C CYS A 401 0.11 -36.60 11.08
N LEU A 402 0.83 -37.68 10.88
CA LEU A 402 0.58 -38.62 9.77
C LEU A 402 -0.84 -39.20 9.84
N GLU A 403 -1.30 -39.66 11.02
CA GLU A 403 -2.67 -40.14 11.20
C GLU A 403 -3.72 -39.06 10.89
N VAL A 404 -3.45 -37.82 11.28
CA VAL A 404 -4.32 -36.67 10.95
C VAL A 404 -4.36 -36.38 9.46
N GLN A 405 -3.21 -36.41 8.77
CA GLN A 405 -3.10 -36.17 7.33
C GLN A 405 -3.86 -37.23 6.53
N ASP A 406 -3.89 -38.50 7.01
CA ASP A 406 -4.70 -39.57 6.41
C ASP A 406 -6.20 -39.25 6.51
N ILE A 407 -6.68 -38.75 7.67
CA ILE A 407 -8.06 -38.31 7.84
C ILE A 407 -8.37 -37.14 6.91
N ILE A 408 -7.49 -36.13 6.81
CA ILE A 408 -7.69 -34.97 5.91
C ILE A 408 -7.80 -35.45 4.44
N THR A 409 -7.02 -36.43 4.06
CA THR A 409 -7.08 -37.02 2.70
C THR A 409 -8.43 -37.70 2.45
N ALA A 410 -8.99 -38.35 3.46
CA ALA A 410 -10.30 -38.99 3.39
C ALA A 410 -11.47 -37.98 3.51
N ARG A 411 -11.24 -36.81 4.11
CA ARG A 411 -12.21 -35.76 4.40
C ARG A 411 -11.78 -34.42 3.75
N PRO A 412 -11.93 -34.27 2.42
CA PRO A 412 -11.43 -33.09 1.69
C PRO A 412 -12.09 -31.79 2.11
N GLU A 413 -13.24 -31.84 2.77
CA GLU A 413 -13.90 -30.66 3.34
C GLU A 413 -13.04 -29.93 4.37
N ALA A 414 -12.13 -30.63 5.06
CA ALA A 414 -11.18 -30.00 5.99
C ALA A 414 -10.29 -28.95 5.31
N LEU A 415 -9.89 -29.21 4.06
CA LEU A 415 -9.13 -28.25 3.28
C LEU A 415 -10.03 -27.24 2.55
N ALA A 416 -11.18 -27.67 2.05
CA ALA A 416 -12.10 -26.79 1.34
C ALA A 416 -12.58 -25.63 2.23
N LEU A 417 -12.82 -25.87 3.51
CA LEU A 417 -13.20 -24.83 4.48
C LEU A 417 -12.09 -23.81 4.75
N LEU A 418 -10.81 -24.18 4.64
CA LEU A 418 -9.67 -23.28 4.84
C LEU A 418 -9.26 -22.55 3.55
N ASN A 419 -9.52 -23.16 2.39
CA ASN A 419 -9.11 -22.64 1.09
C ASN A 419 -10.18 -21.75 0.40
N ARG A 420 -11.26 -21.40 1.10
CA ARG A 420 -12.38 -20.62 0.55
C ARG A 420 -12.19 -19.12 0.65
N TYR A 421 -11.08 -18.64 1.21
CA TYR A 421 -10.86 -17.23 1.53
C TYR A 421 -10.22 -16.40 0.41
N GLY A 422 -10.35 -16.82 -0.83
CA GLY A 422 -9.88 -16.08 -2.00
C GLY A 422 -8.42 -16.35 -2.37
N ASN A 423 -8.02 -15.80 -3.52
CA ASN A 423 -6.75 -16.11 -4.17
C ASN A 423 -5.51 -15.44 -3.52
N ARG A 424 -5.71 -14.48 -2.61
CA ARG A 424 -4.65 -13.81 -1.83
C ARG A 424 -4.44 -14.44 -0.46
N SER A 425 -5.30 -15.36 -0.05
CA SER A 425 -5.14 -16.14 1.18
C SER A 425 -4.20 -17.33 0.98
N PRO A 426 -3.55 -17.81 2.06
CA PRO A 426 -2.73 -19.03 1.98
C PRO A 426 -3.54 -20.23 1.49
N THR A 427 -2.93 -21.06 0.65
CA THR A 427 -3.51 -22.35 0.26
C THR A 427 -3.02 -23.43 1.22
N TYR A 428 -3.97 -24.08 1.89
CA TYR A 428 -3.69 -25.13 2.86
C TYR A 428 -3.62 -26.50 2.20
N THR A 429 -2.63 -27.28 2.64
CA THR A 429 -2.48 -28.70 2.36
C THR A 429 -2.61 -29.50 3.68
N ALA A 430 -2.68 -30.82 3.61
CA ALA A 430 -2.72 -31.65 4.81
C ALA A 430 -1.49 -31.43 5.72
N ALA A 431 -0.31 -31.24 5.11
CA ALA A 431 0.92 -30.93 5.83
C ALA A 431 0.88 -29.53 6.52
N ASN A 432 0.19 -28.54 5.96
CA ASN A 432 0.03 -27.25 6.63
C ASN A 432 -0.92 -27.35 7.83
N VAL A 433 -1.93 -28.21 7.76
CA VAL A 433 -2.91 -28.40 8.84
C VAL A 433 -2.31 -29.16 10.01
N CYS A 434 -1.37 -30.10 9.78
CA CYS A 434 -0.58 -30.79 10.83
C CYS A 434 0.90 -30.76 10.42
N PRO A 435 1.68 -29.76 10.89
CA PRO A 435 3.01 -29.43 10.33
C PRO A 435 4.19 -30.13 11.02
N PHE A 436 3.98 -31.14 11.88
CA PHE A 436 5.05 -31.84 12.64
C PHE A 436 5.54 -33.13 11.99
#